data_bcdb71ed6e107788713c3bd4ed53835c
#
_entry.id   bcdb71ed6e107788713c3bd4ed53835c
#
_cell.length_a   1.000
_cell.length_b   1.000
_cell.length_c   1.000
_cell.angle_alpha   90.00
_cell.angle_beta   90.00
_cell.angle_gamma   90.00
#
_symmetry.space_group_name_H-M   'P 1'
#
loop_
_entity.id
_entity.type
_entity.pdbx_description
1 polymer ?
#
loop_
_entity_poly.entity_id
_entity_poly.type
_entity_poly.pdbx_seq_one_letter_code
_entity_poly.pdbx_strand_id
1 'polypeptide(L)'
;GSIGREFGNICRAMGMKVLANRRNPDFSEEKESLRFVDMDTLRRESDVLSIHCPLTEQTRGMVDRAFLAGMKQGAILLNTARGAVLDEGAVAEALDSGKLSGAGLDVFAKEPAGLENPLVRHPKCVTTPHVSWSPRETRARLLEVAAENFFAFLEGHPQNQVNF
;
A
#
# COMPACT_ATOMS: atom_id res chain seq x y z
N GLY A 1 -5.80 3.93 -7.06
CA GLY A 1 -6.19 5.17 -6.39
C GLY A 1 -5.12 6.25 -6.52
N SER A 2 -5.38 7.47 -6.02
CA SER A 2 -4.48 8.62 -6.14
C SER A 2 -3.08 8.34 -5.58
N ILE A 3 -2.98 7.79 -4.37
CA ILE A 3 -1.70 7.50 -3.72
C ILE A 3 -0.86 6.52 -4.54
N GLY A 4 -1.44 5.41 -4.97
CA GLY A 4 -0.72 4.43 -5.79
C GLY A 4 -0.28 4.98 -7.14
N ARG A 5 -1.07 5.89 -7.73
CA ARG A 5 -0.71 6.57 -8.99
C ARG A 5 0.51 7.48 -8.79
N GLU A 6 0.50 8.33 -7.76
CA GLU A 6 1.63 9.22 -7.45
C GLU A 6 2.90 8.44 -7.09
N PHE A 7 2.76 7.38 -6.29
CA PHE A 7 3.88 6.49 -6.00
C PHE A 7 4.46 5.86 -7.28
N GLY A 8 3.60 5.37 -8.16
CA GLY A 8 4.00 4.84 -9.47
C GLY A 8 4.71 5.89 -10.34
N ASN A 9 4.23 7.13 -10.35
CA ASN A 9 4.87 8.23 -11.07
C ASN A 9 6.29 8.52 -10.54
N ILE A 10 6.45 8.53 -9.22
CA ILE A 10 7.76 8.70 -8.58
C ILE A 10 8.70 7.55 -8.94
N CYS A 11 8.24 6.30 -8.84
CA CYS A 11 9.03 5.13 -9.22
C CYS A 11 9.51 5.21 -10.68
N ARG A 12 8.64 5.62 -11.59
CA ARG A 12 8.98 5.80 -13.00
C ARG A 12 10.01 6.91 -13.21
N ALA A 13 9.89 8.03 -12.49
CA ALA A 13 10.86 9.11 -12.53
C ALA A 13 12.25 8.68 -12.03
N MET A 14 12.29 7.65 -11.16
CA MET A 14 13.52 7.00 -10.71
C MET A 14 14.03 5.91 -11.69
N GLY A 15 13.41 5.75 -12.86
CA GLY A 15 13.82 4.77 -13.87
C GLY A 15 13.26 3.36 -13.68
N MET A 16 12.33 3.15 -12.75
CA MET A 16 11.71 1.84 -12.52
C MET A 16 10.63 1.54 -13.57
N LYS A 17 10.48 0.27 -13.93
CA LYS A 17 9.31 -0.23 -14.65
C LYS A 17 8.20 -0.51 -13.64
N VAL A 18 7.03 0.05 -13.86
CA VAL A 18 5.89 -0.08 -12.96
C VAL A 18 4.87 -1.05 -13.54
N LEU A 19 4.55 -2.07 -12.78
CA LEU A 19 3.40 -2.94 -13.00
C LEU A 19 2.29 -2.49 -12.04
N ALA A 20 1.09 -2.28 -12.55
CA ALA A 20 -0.05 -1.86 -11.74
C ALA A 20 -1.20 -2.86 -11.86
N ASN A 21 -1.82 -3.18 -10.71
CA ASN A 21 -3.07 -3.92 -10.68
C ASN A 21 -4.16 -3.03 -10.06
N ARG A 22 -5.31 -2.95 -10.72
CA ARG A 22 -6.51 -2.25 -10.22
C ARG A 22 -7.77 -2.92 -10.76
N ARG A 23 -8.88 -2.79 -10.03
CA ARG A 23 -10.16 -3.43 -10.38
C ARG A 23 -10.64 -3.06 -11.79
N ASN A 24 -10.57 -1.77 -12.12
CA ASN A 24 -10.98 -1.22 -13.42
C ASN A 24 -9.78 -0.49 -14.04
N PRO A 25 -8.90 -1.17 -14.76
CA PRO A 25 -7.74 -0.54 -15.40
C PRO A 25 -8.23 0.36 -16.55
N ASP A 26 -7.60 1.52 -16.66
CA ASP A 26 -7.68 2.37 -17.85
C ASP A 26 -6.40 2.15 -18.65
N PHE A 27 -6.48 1.31 -19.66
CA PHE A 27 -5.33 0.95 -20.49
C PHE A 27 -4.80 2.13 -21.32
N SER A 28 -5.55 3.22 -21.47
CA SER A 28 -5.06 4.45 -22.11
C SER A 28 -3.96 5.14 -21.29
N GLU A 29 -3.86 4.84 -19.98
CA GLU A 29 -2.80 5.32 -19.11
C GLU A 29 -1.46 4.56 -19.29
N GLU A 30 -1.45 3.43 -20.01
CA GLU A 30 -0.23 2.64 -20.22
C GLU A 30 0.84 3.41 -21.00
N LYS A 31 2.07 3.20 -20.62
CA LYS A 31 3.27 3.78 -21.21
C LYS A 31 4.38 2.73 -21.23
N GLU A 32 5.47 2.97 -21.91
CA GLU A 32 6.61 2.06 -21.93
C GLU A 32 7.06 1.61 -20.52
N SER A 33 6.99 2.51 -19.55
CA SER A 33 7.37 2.25 -18.15
C SER A 33 6.20 1.98 -17.19
N LEU A 34 4.95 1.83 -17.70
CA LEU A 34 3.75 1.53 -16.91
C LEU A 34 2.86 0.55 -17.66
N ARG A 35 2.62 -0.62 -17.09
CA ARG A 35 1.69 -1.63 -17.61
C ARG A 35 0.66 -2.01 -16.55
N PHE A 36 -0.59 -2.19 -16.96
CA PHE A 36 -1.61 -2.84 -16.13
C PHE A 36 -1.55 -4.35 -16.34
N VAL A 37 -1.52 -5.09 -15.23
CA VAL A 37 -1.37 -6.54 -15.23
C VAL A 37 -2.36 -7.18 -14.25
N ASP A 38 -2.62 -8.47 -14.44
CA ASP A 38 -3.33 -9.27 -13.46
C ASP A 38 -2.51 -9.47 -12.17
N MET A 39 -3.15 -9.97 -11.13
CA MET A 39 -2.52 -10.15 -9.82
C MET A 39 -1.40 -11.21 -9.87
N ASP A 40 -1.55 -12.20 -10.70
CA ASP A 40 -0.59 -13.29 -10.86
C ASP A 40 0.71 -12.81 -11.49
N THR A 41 0.59 -12.02 -12.56
CA THR A 41 1.73 -11.35 -13.21
C THR A 41 2.38 -10.35 -12.26
N LEU A 42 1.57 -9.54 -11.54
CA LEU A 42 2.09 -8.58 -10.58
C LEU A 42 2.99 -9.26 -9.54
N ARG A 43 2.51 -10.31 -8.87
CA ARG A 43 3.27 -11.00 -7.82
C ARG A 43 4.52 -11.70 -8.34
N ARG A 44 4.46 -12.31 -9.56
CA ARG A 44 5.59 -13.05 -10.14
C ARG A 44 6.68 -12.15 -10.70
N GLU A 45 6.34 -10.95 -11.15
CA GLU A 45 7.29 -10.10 -11.86
C GLU A 45 7.81 -8.94 -11.00
N SER A 46 7.19 -8.65 -9.85
CA SER A 46 7.61 -7.53 -9.00
C SER A 46 8.88 -7.86 -8.21
N ASP A 47 9.86 -6.96 -8.29
CA ASP A 47 11.02 -6.93 -7.38
C ASP A 47 10.65 -6.21 -6.07
N VAL A 48 9.79 -5.20 -6.17
CA VAL A 48 9.20 -4.48 -5.03
C VAL A 48 7.69 -4.45 -5.22
N LEU A 49 6.95 -4.97 -4.26
CA LEU A 49 5.49 -4.92 -4.23
C LEU A 49 5.03 -3.88 -3.20
N SER A 50 4.27 -2.89 -3.64
CA SER A 50 3.69 -1.87 -2.76
C SER A 50 2.16 -1.92 -2.77
N ILE A 51 1.56 -1.93 -1.59
CA ILE A 51 0.12 -2.08 -1.39
C ILE A 51 -0.55 -0.72 -1.25
N HIS A 52 -1.58 -0.47 -2.07
CA HIS A 52 -2.36 0.78 -2.12
C HIS A 52 -3.88 0.52 -2.24
N CYS A 53 -4.33 -0.68 -1.89
CA CYS A 53 -5.76 -1.02 -1.90
C CYS A 53 -6.42 -0.74 -0.55
N PRO A 54 -7.74 -0.46 -0.52
CA PRO A 54 -8.49 -0.39 0.71
C PRO A 54 -8.64 -1.78 1.34
N LEU A 55 -8.91 -1.83 2.65
CA LEU A 55 -9.30 -3.05 3.32
C LEU A 55 -10.79 -3.35 3.04
N THR A 56 -11.04 -4.48 2.42
CA THR A 56 -12.37 -5.03 2.12
C THR A 56 -12.36 -6.53 2.47
N GLU A 57 -13.51 -7.19 2.36
CA GLU A 57 -13.56 -8.65 2.51
C GLU A 57 -12.64 -9.36 1.50
N GLN A 58 -12.54 -8.86 0.26
CA GLN A 58 -11.71 -9.47 -0.79
C GLN A 58 -10.20 -9.19 -0.60
N THR A 59 -9.84 -8.11 0.09
CA THR A 59 -8.42 -7.74 0.29
C THR A 59 -7.89 -8.13 1.67
N ARG A 60 -8.76 -8.52 2.60
CA ARG A 60 -8.35 -9.01 3.92
C ARG A 60 -7.55 -10.30 3.80
N GLY A 61 -6.33 -10.29 4.31
CA GLY A 61 -5.41 -11.43 4.23
C GLY A 61 -5.01 -11.82 2.79
N MET A 62 -5.20 -10.92 1.83
CA MET A 62 -4.89 -11.19 0.42
C MET A 62 -3.42 -11.54 0.20
N VAL A 63 -2.52 -10.94 0.97
CA VAL A 63 -1.10 -11.26 0.95
C VAL A 63 -0.83 -12.33 2.00
N ASP A 64 -1.19 -13.54 1.67
CA ASP A 64 -1.02 -14.74 2.47
C ASP A 64 0.24 -15.52 2.06
N ARG A 65 0.44 -16.69 2.68
CA ARG A 65 1.55 -17.60 2.38
C ARG A 65 1.59 -18.02 0.91
N ALA A 66 0.44 -18.31 0.29
CA ALA A 66 0.37 -18.73 -1.12
C ALA A 66 0.72 -17.56 -2.05
N PHE A 67 0.25 -16.36 -1.73
CA PHE A 67 0.62 -15.16 -2.46
C PHE A 67 2.14 -14.91 -2.38
N LEU A 68 2.71 -14.92 -1.19
CA LEU A 68 4.14 -14.70 -0.96
C LEU A 68 5.01 -15.77 -1.64
N ALA A 69 4.59 -17.04 -1.62
CA ALA A 69 5.30 -18.10 -2.32
C ALA A 69 5.41 -17.85 -3.83
N GLY A 70 4.42 -17.21 -4.43
CA GLY A 70 4.41 -16.84 -5.85
C GLY A 70 5.24 -15.60 -6.21
N MET A 71 5.72 -14.82 -5.24
CA MET A 71 6.59 -13.66 -5.51
C MET A 71 7.99 -14.08 -5.97
N LYS A 72 8.78 -13.15 -6.48
CA LYS A 72 10.20 -13.39 -6.76
C LYS A 72 10.96 -13.71 -5.48
N GLN A 73 12.00 -14.52 -5.60
CA GLN A 73 12.96 -14.72 -4.53
C GLN A 73 13.69 -13.42 -4.24
N GLY A 74 13.74 -13.03 -2.97
CA GLY A 74 14.39 -11.79 -2.54
C GLY A 74 13.59 -10.52 -2.82
N ALA A 75 12.29 -10.61 -3.15
CA ALA A 75 11.45 -9.44 -3.34
C ALA A 75 11.30 -8.62 -2.04
N ILE A 76 10.91 -7.36 -2.19
CA ILE A 76 10.61 -6.44 -1.07
C ILE A 76 9.10 -6.18 -1.03
N LEU A 77 8.53 -6.17 0.18
CA LEU A 77 7.12 -5.87 0.43
C LEU A 77 6.97 -4.53 1.15
N LEU A 78 6.11 -3.64 0.62
CA LEU A 78 5.77 -2.35 1.24
C LEU A 78 4.27 -2.28 1.51
N ASN A 79 3.89 -1.91 2.74
CA ASN A 79 2.51 -1.68 3.09
C ASN A 79 2.33 -0.41 3.93
N THR A 80 1.75 0.61 3.30
CA THR A 80 1.32 1.87 3.93
C THR A 80 -0.20 2.05 3.78
N ALA A 81 -0.93 0.99 3.44
CA ALA A 81 -2.38 1.03 3.21
C ALA A 81 -3.17 0.61 4.46
N ARG A 82 -3.30 -0.71 4.68
CA ARG A 82 -3.97 -1.30 5.85
C ARG A 82 -3.30 -2.62 6.24
N GLY A 83 -3.02 -2.80 7.53
CA GLY A 83 -2.28 -3.96 8.03
C GLY A 83 -2.98 -5.29 7.75
N ALA A 84 -4.29 -5.36 7.97
CA ALA A 84 -5.07 -6.58 7.77
C ALA A 84 -5.20 -7.05 6.30
N VAL A 85 -4.57 -6.38 5.35
CA VAL A 85 -4.36 -6.90 3.98
C VAL A 85 -3.32 -8.02 3.97
N LEU A 86 -2.41 -8.02 4.95
CA LEU A 86 -1.36 -9.02 5.13
C LEU A 86 -1.78 -10.11 6.12
N ASP A 87 -1.30 -11.32 5.88
CA ASP A 87 -1.04 -12.30 6.93
C ASP A 87 0.36 -12.01 7.51
N GLU A 88 0.41 -11.37 8.67
CA GLU A 88 1.66 -10.93 9.31
C GLU A 88 2.57 -12.11 9.68
N GLY A 89 1.98 -13.27 10.04
CA GLY A 89 2.72 -14.49 10.31
C GLY A 89 3.40 -15.02 9.05
N ALA A 90 2.68 -15.05 7.94
CA ALA A 90 3.22 -15.47 6.65
C ALA A 90 4.33 -14.52 6.14
N VAL A 91 4.20 -13.21 6.39
CA VAL A 91 5.25 -12.24 6.05
C VAL A 91 6.50 -12.48 6.87
N ALA A 92 6.38 -12.73 8.19
CA ALA A 92 7.53 -13.05 9.03
C ALA A 92 8.28 -14.31 8.55
N GLU A 93 7.55 -15.39 8.27
CA GLU A 93 8.12 -16.61 7.70
C GLU A 93 8.82 -16.38 6.34
N ALA A 94 8.25 -15.53 5.49
CA ALA A 94 8.84 -15.18 4.20
C ALA A 94 10.14 -14.38 4.35
N LEU A 95 10.25 -13.53 5.38
CA LEU A 95 11.48 -12.81 5.72
C LEU A 95 12.55 -13.73 6.31
N ASP A 96 12.14 -14.66 7.20
CA ASP A 96 13.03 -15.65 7.81
C ASP A 96 13.65 -16.58 6.77
N SER A 97 12.84 -17.11 5.88
CA SER A 97 13.27 -18.01 4.79
C SER A 97 14.05 -17.28 3.68
N GLY A 98 14.09 -15.96 3.69
CA GLY A 98 14.71 -15.16 2.63
C GLY A 98 13.87 -15.08 1.34
N LYS A 99 12.64 -15.58 1.36
CA LYS A 99 11.68 -15.38 0.24
C LYS A 99 11.44 -13.91 -0.01
N LEU A 100 11.30 -13.12 1.07
CA LEU A 100 11.42 -11.67 1.05
C LEU A 100 12.80 -11.27 1.56
N SER A 101 13.46 -10.34 0.89
CA SER A 101 14.71 -9.73 1.35
C SER A 101 14.48 -8.63 2.38
N GLY A 102 13.29 -8.02 2.39
CA GLY A 102 12.91 -6.97 3.30
C GLY A 102 11.42 -6.64 3.23
N ALA A 103 10.94 -5.97 4.28
CA ALA A 103 9.61 -5.37 4.31
C ALA A 103 9.64 -3.97 4.92
N GLY A 104 8.77 -3.06 4.44
CA GLY A 104 8.51 -1.75 5.01
C GLY A 104 7.02 -1.63 5.36
N LEU A 105 6.69 -1.51 6.63
CA LEU A 105 5.31 -1.54 7.13
C LEU A 105 5.03 -0.31 7.99
N ASP A 106 4.06 0.49 7.58
CA ASP A 106 3.55 1.61 8.36
C ASP A 106 2.27 1.25 9.12
N VAL A 107 1.66 0.11 8.77
CA VAL A 107 0.35 -0.32 9.27
C VAL A 107 0.38 -1.79 9.68
N PHE A 108 -0.43 -2.11 10.71
CA PHE A 108 -0.56 -3.44 11.29
C PHE A 108 -2.03 -3.87 11.41
N ALA A 109 -2.27 -5.18 11.51
CA ALA A 109 -3.63 -5.71 11.69
C ALA A 109 -4.25 -5.27 13.01
N LYS A 110 -3.41 -5.13 14.05
CA LYS A 110 -3.77 -4.53 15.35
C LYS A 110 -2.85 -3.33 15.59
N GLU A 111 -3.42 -2.18 15.83
CA GLU A 111 -2.70 -0.93 16.10
C GLU A 111 -3.13 -0.35 17.47
N PRO A 112 -2.17 0.14 18.28
CA PRO A 112 -0.73 0.08 18.05
C PRO A 112 -0.20 -1.36 18.07
N ALA A 113 0.79 -1.66 17.19
CA ALA A 113 1.43 -2.96 17.19
C ALA A 113 2.32 -3.10 18.44
N GLY A 114 2.11 -4.17 19.19
CA GLY A 114 2.91 -4.49 20.36
C GLY A 114 4.22 -5.20 20.00
N LEU A 115 5.10 -5.34 20.99
CA LEU A 115 6.38 -6.01 20.82
C LEU A 115 6.27 -7.52 20.59
N GLU A 116 5.09 -8.07 20.83
CA GLU A 116 4.71 -9.47 20.54
C GLU A 116 4.49 -9.72 19.04
N ASN A 117 4.29 -8.66 18.25
CA ASN A 117 4.15 -8.81 16.82
C ASN A 117 5.50 -9.19 16.19
N PRO A 118 5.59 -10.31 15.45
CA PRO A 118 6.86 -10.82 14.93
C PRO A 118 7.59 -9.86 13.99
N LEU A 119 6.85 -8.93 13.36
CA LEU A 119 7.41 -7.99 12.38
C LEU A 119 8.03 -6.74 13.02
N VAL A 120 7.55 -6.34 14.22
CA VAL A 120 7.98 -5.08 14.88
C VAL A 120 9.47 -5.09 15.20
N ARG A 121 10.04 -6.25 15.52
CA ARG A 121 11.46 -6.42 15.84
C ARG A 121 12.23 -7.23 14.80
N HIS A 122 11.61 -7.56 13.69
CA HIS A 122 12.25 -8.37 12.66
C HIS A 122 13.41 -7.59 12.00
N PRO A 123 14.63 -8.14 11.94
CA PRO A 123 15.82 -7.41 11.46
C PRO A 123 15.74 -6.98 9.98
N LYS A 124 14.88 -7.64 9.18
CA LYS A 124 14.64 -7.30 7.77
C LYS A 124 13.35 -6.50 7.57
N CYS A 125 12.72 -6.02 8.65
CA CYS A 125 11.48 -5.24 8.57
C CYS A 125 11.71 -3.84 9.14
N VAL A 126 11.45 -2.82 8.32
CA VAL A 126 11.38 -1.42 8.78
C VAL A 126 9.93 -1.12 9.12
N THR A 127 9.68 -0.70 10.36
CA THR A 127 8.32 -0.42 10.83
C THR A 127 8.17 1.01 11.31
N THR A 128 7.02 1.61 11.04
CA THR A 128 6.62 2.93 11.53
C THR A 128 5.21 2.87 12.11
N PRO A 129 4.84 3.73 13.08
CA PRO A 129 3.57 3.64 13.79
C PRO A 129 2.45 4.41 13.10
N HIS A 130 2.09 4.02 11.87
CA HIS A 130 1.01 4.61 11.06
C HIS A 130 1.17 6.13 10.89
N VAL A 131 2.33 6.56 10.40
CA VAL A 131 2.72 7.97 10.30
C VAL A 131 2.94 8.46 8.86
N SER A 132 2.66 7.64 7.84
CA SER A 132 2.82 8.04 6.43
C SER A 132 1.98 9.28 6.05
N TRP A 133 0.91 9.58 6.80
CA TRP A 133 0.05 10.74 6.64
C TRP A 133 0.53 11.98 7.43
N SER A 134 1.49 11.84 8.33
CA SER A 134 1.79 12.80 9.39
C SER A 134 2.73 13.95 9.06
N PRO A 135 3.36 14.09 7.86
CA PRO A 135 4.13 15.27 7.53
C PRO A 135 3.32 16.56 7.77
N ARG A 136 4.00 17.60 8.23
CA ARG A 136 3.35 18.89 8.59
C ARG A 136 2.52 19.44 7.43
N GLU A 137 3.06 19.39 6.23
CA GLU A 137 2.44 19.88 5.00
C GLU A 137 1.18 19.08 4.66
N THR A 138 1.21 17.77 4.85
CA THR A 138 0.06 16.88 4.62
C THR A 138 -1.05 17.18 5.63
N ARG A 139 -0.70 17.38 6.91
CA ARG A 139 -1.68 17.72 7.96
C ARG A 139 -2.29 19.10 7.74
N ALA A 140 -1.51 20.09 7.32
CA ALA A 140 -2.02 21.41 6.99
C ALA A 140 -3.05 21.33 5.86
N ARG A 141 -2.70 20.64 4.75
CA ARG A 141 -3.61 20.42 3.62
C ARG A 141 -4.89 19.68 4.03
N LEU A 142 -4.78 18.68 4.91
CA LEU A 142 -5.95 17.96 5.41
C LEU A 142 -6.91 18.88 6.16
N LEU A 143 -6.39 19.77 7.01
CA LEU A 143 -7.20 20.76 7.73
C LEU A 143 -7.84 21.78 6.80
N GLU A 144 -7.13 22.24 5.78
CA GLU A 144 -7.66 23.14 4.74
C GLU A 144 -8.84 22.48 4.02
N VAL A 145 -8.67 21.27 3.50
CA VAL A 145 -9.74 20.52 2.81
C VAL A 145 -10.92 20.25 3.74
N ALA A 146 -10.67 19.93 5.01
CA ALA A 146 -11.75 19.72 5.98
C ALA A 146 -12.56 21.01 6.24
N ALA A 147 -11.87 22.15 6.36
CA ALA A 147 -12.52 23.45 6.52
C ALA A 147 -13.34 23.83 5.27
N GLU A 148 -12.77 23.67 4.08
CA GLU A 148 -13.46 23.92 2.81
C GLU A 148 -14.73 23.04 2.68
N ASN A 149 -14.66 21.76 3.02
CA ASN A 149 -15.81 20.86 3.01
C ASN A 149 -16.90 21.32 3.99
N PHE A 150 -16.49 21.78 5.18
CA PHE A 150 -17.43 22.28 6.19
C PHE A 150 -18.13 23.56 5.74
N PHE A 151 -17.41 24.53 5.20
CA PHE A 151 -18.01 25.76 4.69
C PHE A 151 -18.91 25.50 3.48
N ALA A 152 -18.48 24.69 2.53
CA ALA A 152 -19.29 24.30 1.39
C ALA A 152 -20.60 23.60 1.82
N PHE A 153 -20.55 22.78 2.87
CA PHE A 153 -21.76 22.17 3.43
C PHE A 153 -22.70 23.24 4.02
N LEU A 154 -22.20 24.23 4.78
CA LEU A 154 -23.01 25.31 5.35
C LEU A 154 -23.66 26.19 4.28
N GLU A 155 -22.99 26.37 3.15
CA GLU A 155 -23.48 27.15 2.02
C GLU A 155 -24.46 26.37 1.11
N GLY A 156 -24.75 25.10 1.43
CA GLY A 156 -25.65 24.26 0.66
C GLY A 156 -25.05 23.64 -0.62
N HIS A 157 -23.73 23.70 -0.76
CA HIS A 157 -22.96 23.14 -1.90
C HIS A 157 -21.94 22.08 -1.42
N PRO A 158 -22.39 21.00 -0.77
CA PRO A 158 -21.49 20.02 -0.20
C PRO A 158 -20.59 19.38 -1.26
N GLN A 159 -19.30 19.27 -0.97
CA GLN A 159 -18.28 18.69 -1.83
C GLN A 159 -17.61 17.47 -1.16
N ASN A 160 -16.90 16.64 -1.95
CA ASN A 160 -16.21 15.44 -1.48
C ASN A 160 -17.12 14.48 -0.68
N GLN A 161 -18.41 14.40 -1.07
CA GLN A 161 -19.36 13.50 -0.44
C GLN A 161 -18.98 12.04 -0.73
N VAL A 162 -19.00 11.20 0.30
CA VAL A 162 -18.64 9.77 0.22
C VAL A 162 -19.81 8.83 0.47
N ASN A 163 -20.93 9.37 0.97
CA ASN A 163 -22.19 8.63 1.22
C ASN A 163 -23.27 9.18 0.29
N PHE A 164 -23.69 8.39 -0.66
CA PHE A 164 -24.80 8.68 -1.56
C PHE A 164 -25.97 7.77 -1.23
#